data_7fcb65d50746faefa0fd722e75763a48
#
_entry.id   7fcb65d50746faefa0fd722e75763a48
#
_cell.length_a   1.000
_cell.length_b   1.000
_cell.length_c   1.000
_cell.angle_alpha   90.00
_cell.angle_beta   90.00
_cell.angle_gamma   90.00
#
_symmetry.space_group_name_H-M   'P 1'
#
loop_
_entity.id
_entity.type
_entity.pdbx_description
1 polymer ?
#
loop_
_entity_poly.entity_id
_entity_poly.type
_entity_poly.pdbx_seq_one_letter_code
_entity_poly.pdbx_strand_id
1 'polypeptide(L)'
;MFKSIRYVLKENFTNLYRIYCISKYELLSDMRDSRLGVFWNFANPAIQIMTYYFVFGLIMNRKSVGKIPFIQWMLCGMVVWFFISPCITNGANAIYAKRNVITKMKFPVSVLPATVVGKELFNHFCLIGYLSCFLLTQGSCLHFIGLNLFIIFLQQFV
;
A
#
# COMPACT_ATOMS: atom_id res chain seq x y z
N MET A 1 1.88 28.07 -8.21
CA MET A 1 1.49 26.68 -7.96
C MET A 1 2.31 25.67 -8.76
N PHE A 2 2.35 25.73 -10.10
CA PHE A 2 3.13 24.80 -10.93
C PHE A 2 4.65 24.78 -10.67
N LYS A 3 5.27 25.94 -10.35
CA LYS A 3 6.70 26.01 -10.01
C LYS A 3 7.03 25.22 -8.73
N SER A 4 6.14 25.27 -7.73
CA SER A 4 6.30 24.56 -6.45
C SER A 4 6.18 23.04 -6.63
N ILE A 5 5.22 22.57 -7.43
CA ILE A 5 5.06 21.14 -7.75
C ILE A 5 6.29 20.61 -8.48
N ARG A 6 6.77 21.35 -9.49
CA ARG A 6 7.97 20.97 -10.24
C ARG A 6 9.22 20.93 -9.36
N TYR A 7 9.34 21.83 -8.40
CA TYR A 7 10.42 21.85 -7.42
C TYR A 7 10.39 20.59 -6.54
N VAL A 8 9.22 20.27 -5.94
CA VAL A 8 9.04 19.08 -5.10
C VAL A 8 9.32 17.79 -5.86
N LEU A 9 8.82 17.68 -7.09
CA LEU A 9 9.09 16.51 -7.93
C LEU A 9 10.59 16.38 -8.21
N LYS A 10 11.26 17.46 -8.64
CA LYS A 10 12.71 17.45 -8.90
C LYS A 10 13.50 17.05 -7.66
N GLU A 11 13.14 17.59 -6.49
CA GLU A 11 13.79 17.28 -5.21
C GLU A 11 13.64 15.80 -4.83
N ASN A 12 12.45 15.24 -5.00
CA ASN A 12 12.21 13.82 -4.76
C ASN A 12 12.98 12.94 -5.74
N PHE A 13 13.00 13.26 -7.03
CA PHE A 13 13.80 12.53 -8.03
C PHE A 13 15.30 12.57 -7.73
N THR A 14 15.82 13.70 -7.28
CA THR A 14 17.23 13.83 -6.91
C THR A 14 17.59 13.01 -5.66
N ASN A 15 16.62 12.79 -4.76
CA ASN A 15 16.81 12.09 -3.50
C ASN A 15 16.24 10.65 -3.48
N LEU A 16 15.96 10.03 -4.63
CA LEU A 16 15.37 8.69 -4.72
C LEU A 16 16.12 7.63 -3.91
N TYR A 17 17.46 7.64 -3.96
CA TYR A 17 18.27 6.71 -3.19
C TYR A 17 18.07 6.90 -1.68
N ARG A 18 17.97 8.14 -1.20
CA ARG A 18 17.68 8.45 0.21
C ARG A 18 16.29 7.99 0.61
N ILE A 19 15.29 8.23 -0.25
CA ILE A 19 13.90 7.77 -0.04
C ILE A 19 13.90 6.26 0.10
N TYR A 20 14.52 5.53 -0.81
CA TYR A 20 14.62 4.08 -0.77
C TYR A 20 15.26 3.57 0.52
N CYS A 21 16.42 4.13 0.90
CA CYS A 21 17.13 3.73 2.13
C CYS A 21 16.28 3.97 3.38
N ILE A 22 15.66 5.15 3.49
CA ILE A 22 14.84 5.49 4.66
C ILE A 22 13.60 4.60 4.71
N SER A 23 12.89 4.41 3.59
CA SER A 23 11.71 3.54 3.51
C SER A 23 12.04 2.10 3.92
N LYS A 24 13.18 1.59 3.47
CA LYS A 24 13.67 0.25 3.85
C LYS A 24 13.97 0.15 5.36
N TYR A 25 14.64 1.16 5.92
CA TYR A 25 14.95 1.16 7.35
C TYR A 25 13.70 1.30 8.22
N GLU A 26 12.72 2.11 7.81
CA GLU A 26 11.45 2.24 8.51
C GLU A 26 10.66 0.92 8.48
N LEU A 27 10.62 0.26 7.33
CA LEU A 27 10.00 -1.06 7.20
C LEU A 27 10.64 -2.07 8.17
N LEU A 28 11.98 -2.13 8.20
CA LEU A 28 12.72 -3.02 9.10
C LEU A 28 12.53 -2.67 10.58
N SER A 29 12.40 -1.38 10.91
CA SER A 29 12.11 -0.93 12.28
C SER A 29 10.73 -1.40 12.73
N ASP A 30 9.70 -1.18 11.92
CA ASP A 30 8.34 -1.64 12.22
C ASP A 30 8.27 -3.16 12.43
N MET A 31 9.09 -3.91 11.68
CA MET A 31 9.20 -5.36 11.83
C MET A 31 9.86 -5.79 13.14
N ARG A 32 10.77 -4.98 13.68
CA ARG A 32 11.48 -5.27 14.94
C ARG A 32 10.67 -4.88 16.18
N ASP A 33 9.94 -3.78 16.08
CA ASP A 33 9.23 -3.19 17.22
C ASP A 33 7.98 -4.01 17.63
N SER A 34 7.52 -4.88 16.75
CA SER A 34 6.37 -5.76 17.02
C SER A 34 6.82 -7.19 17.31
N ARG A 35 6.32 -7.79 18.42
CA ARG A 35 6.61 -9.21 18.76
C ARG A 35 6.19 -10.20 17.68
N LEU A 36 5.16 -9.87 16.91
CA LEU A 36 4.67 -10.66 15.77
C LEU A 36 5.17 -10.13 14.42
N GLY A 37 5.89 -8.99 14.42
CA GLY A 37 6.59 -8.44 13.27
C GLY A 37 5.76 -8.39 11.99
N VAL A 38 6.30 -9.05 10.98
CA VAL A 38 5.73 -9.15 9.62
C VAL A 38 4.32 -9.74 9.61
N PHE A 39 3.95 -10.59 10.58
CA PHE A 39 2.65 -11.26 10.61
C PHE A 39 1.48 -10.25 10.61
N TRP A 40 1.59 -9.11 11.30
CA TRP A 40 0.54 -8.11 11.31
C TRP A 40 0.29 -7.44 9.96
N ASN A 41 1.31 -7.34 9.12
CA ASN A 41 1.16 -6.78 7.77
C ASN A 41 0.25 -7.66 6.88
N PHE A 42 0.16 -8.95 7.17
CA PHE A 42 -0.72 -9.89 6.50
C PHE A 42 -2.03 -10.12 7.24
N ALA A 43 -1.99 -10.18 8.56
CA ALA A 43 -3.14 -10.44 9.40
C ALA A 43 -4.20 -9.33 9.30
N ASN A 44 -3.81 -8.05 9.34
CA ASN A 44 -4.73 -6.93 9.24
C ASN A 44 -5.54 -6.93 7.92
N PRO A 45 -4.93 -6.99 6.73
CA PRO A 45 -5.67 -7.15 5.48
C PRO A 45 -6.53 -8.41 5.44
N ALA A 46 -6.02 -9.55 5.94
CA ALA A 46 -6.77 -10.80 5.95
C ALA A 46 -8.04 -10.71 6.79
N ILE A 47 -7.94 -10.14 8.01
CA ILE A 47 -9.10 -9.93 8.89
C ILE A 47 -10.12 -9.00 8.24
N GLN A 48 -9.68 -7.91 7.60
CA GLN A 48 -10.58 -7.01 6.90
C GLN A 48 -11.29 -7.68 5.73
N ILE A 49 -10.56 -8.43 4.89
CA ILE A 49 -11.12 -9.19 3.78
C ILE A 49 -12.16 -10.20 4.31
N MET A 50 -11.83 -10.93 5.36
CA MET A 50 -12.71 -11.92 5.98
C MET A 50 -13.98 -11.27 6.53
N THR A 51 -13.88 -10.11 7.19
CA THR A 51 -15.01 -9.35 7.71
C THR A 51 -15.95 -8.90 6.58
N TYR A 52 -15.41 -8.32 5.51
CA TYR A 52 -16.23 -7.90 4.37
C TYR A 52 -16.87 -9.08 3.63
N TYR A 53 -16.12 -10.17 3.47
CA TYR A 53 -16.65 -11.39 2.87
C TYR A 53 -17.77 -11.99 3.72
N PHE A 54 -17.64 -11.99 5.04
CA PHE A 54 -18.68 -12.46 5.95
C PHE A 54 -19.95 -11.63 5.80
N VAL A 55 -19.85 -10.31 5.81
CA VAL A 55 -21.02 -9.41 5.71
C VAL A 55 -21.66 -9.50 4.33
N PHE A 56 -20.91 -9.29 3.26
CA PHE A 56 -21.49 -9.19 1.91
C PHE A 56 -21.67 -10.53 1.22
N GLY A 57 -20.76 -11.48 1.46
CA GLY A 57 -20.83 -12.81 0.85
C GLY A 57 -21.82 -13.73 1.55
N LEU A 58 -21.74 -13.83 2.88
CA LEU A 58 -22.57 -14.77 3.63
C LEU A 58 -23.91 -14.17 4.07
N ILE A 59 -23.90 -12.98 4.71
CA ILE A 59 -25.15 -12.37 5.22
C ILE A 59 -26.01 -11.85 4.07
N MET A 60 -25.44 -11.09 3.14
CA MET A 60 -26.15 -10.54 2.00
C MET A 60 -26.29 -11.53 0.83
N ASN A 61 -25.70 -12.73 0.95
CA ASN A 61 -25.75 -13.81 -0.04
C ASN A 61 -25.40 -13.40 -1.48
N ARG A 62 -24.44 -12.49 -1.63
CA ARG A 62 -23.96 -12.06 -2.95
C ARG A 62 -23.00 -13.11 -3.52
N LYS A 63 -23.48 -13.92 -4.46
CA LYS A 63 -22.72 -15.04 -5.04
C LYS A 63 -21.79 -14.63 -6.17
N SER A 64 -22.23 -13.74 -7.06
CA SER A 64 -21.46 -13.30 -8.23
C SER A 64 -21.85 -11.91 -8.70
N VAL A 65 -20.91 -11.24 -9.39
CA VAL A 65 -21.13 -9.98 -10.13
C VAL A 65 -20.91 -10.32 -11.60
N GLY A 66 -21.99 -10.56 -12.33
CA GLY A 66 -21.91 -11.09 -13.69
C GLY A 66 -21.34 -12.52 -13.71
N LYS A 67 -20.21 -12.71 -14.43
CA LYS A 67 -19.53 -14.01 -14.53
C LYS A 67 -18.43 -14.23 -13.48
N ILE A 68 -18.15 -13.23 -12.63
CA ILE A 68 -17.03 -13.23 -11.70
C ILE A 68 -17.57 -13.53 -10.29
N PRO A 69 -16.94 -14.44 -9.53
CA PRO A 69 -17.27 -14.65 -8.12
C PRO A 69 -17.13 -13.36 -7.31
N PHE A 70 -18.08 -13.11 -6.41
CA PHE A 70 -18.13 -11.88 -5.62
C PHE A 70 -16.81 -11.60 -4.88
N ILE A 71 -16.17 -12.64 -4.33
CA ILE A 71 -14.91 -12.50 -3.59
C ILE A 71 -13.78 -11.94 -4.47
N GLN A 72 -13.67 -12.36 -5.71
CA GLN A 72 -12.63 -11.88 -6.62
C GLN A 72 -12.85 -10.42 -6.99
N TRP A 73 -14.09 -10.05 -7.26
CA TRP A 73 -14.48 -8.67 -7.54
C TRP A 73 -14.19 -7.74 -6.34
N MET A 74 -14.55 -8.19 -5.15
CA MET A 74 -14.31 -7.46 -3.90
C MET A 74 -12.81 -7.29 -3.61
N LEU A 75 -12.01 -8.37 -3.75
CA LEU A 75 -10.56 -8.33 -3.51
C LEU A 75 -9.87 -7.31 -4.41
N CYS A 76 -10.30 -7.20 -5.66
CA CYS A 76 -9.74 -6.24 -6.60
C CYS A 76 -9.86 -4.79 -6.10
N GLY A 77 -11.03 -4.40 -5.58
CA GLY A 77 -11.21 -3.06 -5.00
C GLY A 77 -10.46 -2.85 -3.69
N MET A 78 -10.42 -3.89 -2.83
CA MET A 78 -9.75 -3.79 -1.52
C MET A 78 -8.24 -3.67 -1.62
N VAL A 79 -7.60 -4.32 -2.60
CA VAL A 79 -6.15 -4.22 -2.82
C VAL A 79 -5.73 -2.77 -3.05
N VAL A 80 -6.47 -2.04 -3.88
CA VAL A 80 -6.24 -0.62 -4.14
C VAL A 80 -6.43 0.22 -2.87
N TRP A 81 -7.49 -0.06 -2.13
CA TRP A 81 -7.80 0.64 -0.89
C TRP A 81 -6.72 0.45 0.18
N PHE A 82 -6.16 -0.75 0.31
CA PHE A 82 -5.08 -1.05 1.26
C PHE A 82 -3.78 -0.32 0.95
N PHE A 83 -3.60 0.17 -0.26
CA PHE A 83 -2.48 1.05 -0.60
C PHE A 83 -2.80 2.52 -0.35
N ILE A 84 -3.92 3.00 -0.89
CA ILE A 84 -4.27 4.43 -0.86
C ILE A 84 -4.51 4.92 0.56
N SER A 85 -5.26 4.17 1.37
CA SER A 85 -5.64 4.57 2.73
C SER A 85 -4.42 4.83 3.64
N PRO A 86 -3.44 3.92 3.80
CA PRO A 86 -2.25 4.19 4.60
C PRO A 86 -1.34 5.25 3.97
N CYS A 87 -1.24 5.36 2.64
CA CYS A 87 -0.49 6.43 2.00
C CYS A 87 -1.02 7.82 2.40
N ILE A 88 -2.32 8.00 2.41
CA ILE A 88 -2.94 9.28 2.80
C ILE A 88 -2.75 9.51 4.31
N THR A 89 -3.12 8.55 5.15
CA THR A 89 -3.12 8.71 6.60
C THR A 89 -1.71 8.88 7.16
N ASN A 90 -0.80 7.97 6.80
CA ASN A 90 0.58 7.99 7.28
C ASN A 90 1.38 9.10 6.60
N GLY A 91 1.11 9.40 5.31
CA GLY A 91 1.73 10.51 4.58
C GLY A 91 1.40 11.87 5.19
N ALA A 92 0.14 12.10 5.57
CA ALA A 92 -0.27 13.33 6.27
C ALA A 92 0.43 13.47 7.63
N ASN A 93 0.59 12.37 8.36
CA ASN A 93 1.23 12.37 9.68
C ASN A 93 2.77 12.34 9.63
N ALA A 94 3.39 12.07 8.49
CA ALA A 94 4.84 11.87 8.35
C ALA A 94 5.65 13.09 8.81
N ILE A 95 5.20 14.29 8.47
CA ILE A 95 5.87 15.54 8.85
C ILE A 95 5.77 15.77 10.36
N TYR A 96 4.59 15.52 10.93
CA TYR A 96 4.36 15.70 12.36
C TYR A 96 5.15 14.69 13.19
N ALA A 97 5.15 13.43 12.82
CA ALA A 97 5.88 12.37 13.51
C ALA A 97 7.40 12.61 13.55
N LYS A 98 7.95 13.21 12.49
CA LYS A 98 9.40 13.48 12.37
C LYS A 98 9.80 14.93 12.71
N ARG A 99 8.92 15.69 13.34
CA ARG A 99 9.17 17.10 13.71
C ARG A 99 10.50 17.30 14.44
N ASN A 100 10.82 16.42 15.38
CA ASN A 100 12.05 16.51 16.17
C ASN A 100 13.35 16.31 15.35
N VAL A 101 13.26 15.58 14.24
CA VAL A 101 14.39 15.37 13.33
C VAL A 101 14.54 16.58 12.41
N ILE A 102 13.44 17.11 11.90
CA ILE A 102 13.43 18.28 11.00
C ILE A 102 14.01 19.51 11.68
N THR A 103 13.70 19.72 12.97
CA THR A 103 14.17 20.88 13.73
C THR A 103 15.68 20.82 14.05
N LYS A 104 16.25 19.62 14.12
CA LYS A 104 17.67 19.42 14.48
C LYS A 104 18.59 19.28 13.27
N MET A 105 18.07 18.97 12.10
CA MET A 105 18.84 18.72 10.88
C MET A 105 18.23 19.48 9.70
N LYS A 106 19.08 19.98 8.79
CA LYS A 106 18.64 20.54 7.49
C LYS A 106 18.20 19.40 6.56
N PHE A 107 16.98 18.91 6.76
CA PHE A 107 16.41 17.83 5.97
C PHE A 107 15.31 18.36 5.03
N PRO A 108 15.28 17.96 3.75
CA PRO A 108 14.23 18.39 2.83
C PRO A 108 12.88 17.78 3.25
N VAL A 109 11.98 18.63 3.74
CA VAL A 109 10.67 18.22 4.31
C VAL A 109 9.81 17.49 3.28
N SER A 110 9.95 17.85 2.00
CA SER A 110 9.20 17.25 0.88
C SER A 110 9.50 15.75 0.69
N VAL A 111 10.65 15.27 1.15
CA VAL A 111 11.06 13.85 1.05
C VAL A 111 10.31 12.96 2.05
N LEU A 112 9.83 13.50 3.17
CA LEU A 112 9.18 12.69 4.22
C LEU A 112 7.88 12.00 3.78
N PRO A 113 6.93 12.66 3.13
CA PRO A 113 5.76 11.96 2.58
C PRO A 113 6.17 10.90 1.54
N ALA A 114 7.20 11.19 0.73
CA ALA A 114 7.67 10.24 -0.28
C ALA A 114 8.30 8.97 0.34
N THR A 115 8.95 9.06 1.51
CA THR A 115 9.44 7.86 2.22
C THR A 115 8.30 6.98 2.72
N VAL A 116 7.19 7.58 3.16
CA VAL A 116 6.00 6.82 3.57
C VAL A 116 5.39 6.09 2.38
N VAL A 117 5.22 6.78 1.25
CA VAL A 117 4.70 6.15 0.01
C VAL A 117 5.63 5.01 -0.42
N GLY A 118 6.95 5.21 -0.37
CA GLY A 118 7.92 4.16 -0.67
C GLY A 118 7.78 2.92 0.23
N LYS A 119 7.58 3.12 1.54
CA LYS A 119 7.34 2.05 2.51
C LYS A 119 6.03 1.31 2.20
N GLU A 120 4.95 2.03 1.96
CA GLU A 120 3.65 1.42 1.65
C GLU A 120 3.66 0.68 0.30
N LEU A 121 4.45 1.12 -0.68
CA LEU A 121 4.67 0.38 -1.92
C LEU A 121 5.29 -1.00 -1.66
N PHE A 122 6.29 -1.12 -0.79
CA PHE A 122 6.86 -2.42 -0.43
C PHE A 122 5.82 -3.34 0.21
N ASN A 123 5.03 -2.82 1.18
CA ASN A 123 3.95 -3.58 1.79
C ASN A 123 2.91 -4.04 0.76
N HIS A 124 2.58 -3.16 -0.18
CA HIS A 124 1.62 -3.44 -1.23
C HIS A 124 2.10 -4.53 -2.20
N PHE A 125 3.37 -4.52 -2.61
CA PHE A 125 3.95 -5.60 -3.42
C PHE A 125 3.90 -6.96 -2.71
N CYS A 126 4.18 -6.99 -1.41
CA CYS A 126 4.05 -8.21 -0.61
C CYS A 126 2.59 -8.69 -0.57
N LEU A 127 1.64 -7.77 -0.38
CA LEU A 127 0.21 -8.08 -0.37
C LEU A 127 -0.26 -8.65 -1.71
N ILE A 128 0.12 -8.03 -2.82
CA ILE A 128 -0.22 -8.51 -4.18
C ILE A 128 0.37 -9.90 -4.41
N GLY A 129 1.64 -10.12 -4.03
CA GLY A 129 2.28 -11.44 -4.13
C GLY A 129 1.53 -12.50 -3.36
N TYR A 130 1.11 -12.21 -2.13
CA TYR A 130 0.31 -13.11 -1.31
C TYR A 130 -1.06 -13.42 -1.95
N LEU A 131 -1.78 -12.40 -2.37
CA LEU A 131 -3.11 -12.56 -2.98
C LEU A 131 -3.04 -13.26 -4.33
N SER A 132 -2.03 -13.00 -5.15
CA SER A 132 -1.83 -13.70 -6.41
C SER A 132 -1.54 -15.18 -6.19
N CYS A 133 -0.73 -15.53 -5.19
CA CYS A 133 -0.49 -16.92 -4.81
C CYS A 133 -1.78 -17.62 -4.34
N PHE A 134 -2.60 -16.94 -3.53
CA PHE A 134 -3.90 -17.45 -3.09
C PHE A 134 -4.86 -17.70 -4.26
N LEU A 135 -4.92 -16.82 -5.25
CA LEU A 135 -5.80 -16.95 -6.41
C LEU A 135 -5.30 -17.99 -7.44
N LEU A 136 -3.98 -18.22 -7.49
CA LEU A 136 -3.42 -19.35 -8.27
C LEU A 136 -3.99 -20.69 -7.81
N THR A 137 -4.16 -20.89 -6.51
CA THR A 137 -4.74 -22.10 -5.94
C THR A 137 -6.23 -22.27 -6.29
N GLN A 138 -6.91 -21.17 -6.60
CA GLN A 138 -8.33 -21.16 -7.00
C GLN A 138 -8.56 -21.30 -8.53
N GLY A 139 -7.51 -21.42 -9.34
CA GLY A 139 -7.61 -21.59 -10.80
C GLY A 139 -8.05 -20.34 -11.59
N SER A 140 -8.16 -19.18 -10.95
CA SER A 140 -8.74 -17.94 -11.54
C SER A 140 -7.69 -16.87 -11.87
N CYS A 141 -6.44 -17.24 -12.04
CA CYS A 141 -5.27 -16.37 -11.98
C CYS A 141 -5.13 -15.33 -13.10
N LEU A 142 -5.46 -15.70 -14.35
CA LEU A 142 -5.10 -14.87 -15.53
C LEU A 142 -5.81 -13.52 -15.56
N HIS A 143 -7.07 -13.47 -15.17
CA HIS A 143 -7.86 -12.23 -15.18
C HIS A 143 -7.46 -11.25 -14.06
N PHE A 144 -7.04 -11.80 -12.91
CA PHE A 144 -6.68 -11.01 -11.74
C PHE A 144 -5.26 -10.41 -11.85
N ILE A 145 -4.32 -11.14 -12.43
CA ILE A 145 -2.96 -10.62 -12.68
C ILE A 145 -3.01 -9.47 -13.67
N GLY A 146 -3.78 -9.58 -14.76
CA GLY A 146 -3.94 -8.50 -15.73
C GLY A 146 -4.55 -7.24 -15.11
N LEU A 147 -5.56 -7.40 -14.25
CA LEU A 147 -6.21 -6.28 -13.57
C LEU A 147 -5.30 -5.63 -12.52
N ASN A 148 -4.55 -6.42 -11.75
CA ASN A 148 -3.59 -5.89 -10.77
C ASN A 148 -2.41 -5.18 -11.43
N LEU A 149 -1.88 -5.71 -12.54
CA LEU A 149 -0.83 -5.02 -13.30
C LEU A 149 -1.34 -3.68 -13.86
N PHE A 150 -2.59 -3.63 -14.33
CA PHE A 150 -3.22 -2.38 -14.79
C PHE A 150 -3.40 -1.38 -13.64
N ILE A 151 -3.78 -1.84 -12.45
CA ILE A 151 -3.93 -1.02 -11.25
C ILE A 151 -2.57 -0.50 -10.77
N ILE A 152 -1.53 -1.34 -10.75
CA ILE A 152 -0.16 -0.93 -10.41
C ILE A 152 0.34 0.12 -11.39
N PHE A 153 0.06 -0.05 -12.68
CA PHE A 153 0.40 0.93 -13.72
C PHE A 153 -0.33 2.27 -13.51
N LEU A 154 -1.61 2.24 -13.15
CA LEU A 154 -2.38 3.44 -12.79
C LEU A 154 -1.86 4.12 -11.51
N GLN A 155 -1.44 3.35 -10.51
CA GLN A 155 -0.88 3.88 -9.25
C GLN A 155 0.48 4.56 -9.45
N GLN A 156 1.25 4.18 -10.46
CA GLN A 156 2.50 4.89 -10.80
C GLN A 156 2.26 6.22 -11.51
N PHE A 157 1.03 6.47 -12.00
CA PHE A 157 0.69 7.69 -12.74
C PHE A 157 0.00 8.76 -11.86
N VAL A 158 -0.39 8.43 -10.62
CA VAL A 158 -0.99 9.34 -9.61
C VAL A 158 0.04 9.73 -8.56
#